data_d73a1b11a97d9983cdcd5f568642bb10
#
_entry.id   d73a1b11a97d9983cdcd5f568642bb10
#
_cell.length_a   1.000
_cell.length_b   1.000
_cell.length_c   1.000
_cell.angle_alpha   90.00
_cell.angle_beta   90.00
_cell.angle_gamma   90.00
#
_symmetry.space_group_name_H-M   'P 1'
#
loop_
_entity.id
_entity.type
_entity.pdbx_description
1 polymer ?
#
loop_
_entity_poly.entity_id
_entity_poly.type
_entity_poly.pdbx_seq_one_letter_code
_entity_poly.pdbx_strand_id
1 'polypeptide(L)'
;MAFSLEQASLAQRPLLAAMLSDCLHELGVDGDYPYLPLYWREAGRYPYLMLSDRQMAGFALVRRLDSATVEMAEFYIKPEWRRNGMGQRAARALFARHPGGWSLSVSQDNPRGLAFWRSVIPAGAKTEPLSAHDALILLRFYYPPR
;
A
#
# COMPACT_ATOMS: atom_id res chain seq x y z
N MET A 1 19.37 -7.33 7.72
CA MET A 1 18.19 -6.79 8.45
C MET A 1 17.03 -7.74 8.31
N ALA A 2 16.41 -8.08 9.41
CA ALA A 2 15.26 -8.98 9.42
C ALA A 2 13.98 -8.18 9.14
N PHE A 3 13.48 -8.31 7.92
CA PHE A 3 12.20 -7.72 7.52
C PHE A 3 11.07 -8.64 7.92
N SER A 4 9.97 -8.08 8.44
CA SER A 4 8.73 -8.80 8.63
C SER A 4 7.52 -7.95 8.24
N LEU A 5 6.50 -8.64 7.77
CA LEU A 5 5.20 -8.06 7.46
C LEU A 5 4.19 -8.71 8.39
N GLU A 6 3.56 -7.91 9.23
CA GLU A 6 2.63 -8.40 10.23
C GLU A 6 1.27 -7.73 10.06
N GLN A 7 0.21 -8.51 10.20
CA GLN A 7 -1.12 -7.93 10.25
C GLN A 7 -1.29 -7.18 11.57
N ALA A 8 -1.70 -5.92 11.49
CA ALA A 8 -1.83 -5.07 12.66
C ALA A 8 -3.01 -5.49 13.53
N SER A 9 -2.77 -5.69 14.83
CA SER A 9 -3.85 -5.93 15.80
C SER A 9 -4.57 -4.62 16.12
N LEU A 10 -5.74 -4.73 16.75
CA LEU A 10 -6.48 -3.55 17.21
C LEU A 10 -5.63 -2.73 18.20
N ALA A 11 -4.84 -3.37 19.05
CA ALA A 11 -3.95 -2.70 19.98
C ALA A 11 -2.87 -1.86 19.28
N GLN A 12 -2.51 -2.24 18.05
CA GLN A 12 -1.50 -1.54 17.25
C GLN A 12 -2.08 -0.42 16.37
N ARG A 13 -3.40 -0.24 16.38
CA ARG A 13 -4.06 0.80 15.59
C ARG A 13 -3.47 2.20 15.82
N PRO A 14 -3.16 2.63 17.06
CA PRO A 14 -2.57 3.96 17.25
C PRO A 14 -1.21 4.14 16.54
N LEU A 15 -0.40 3.09 16.49
CA LEU A 15 0.89 3.14 15.78
C LEU A 15 0.69 3.32 14.28
N LEU A 16 -0.24 2.58 13.71
CA LEU A 16 -0.57 2.69 12.29
C LEU A 16 -1.20 4.05 11.99
N ALA A 17 -2.10 4.52 12.84
CA ALA A 17 -2.76 5.81 12.65
C ALA A 17 -1.75 6.97 12.62
N ALA A 18 -0.71 6.93 13.45
CA ALA A 18 0.34 7.94 13.45
C ALA A 18 1.09 7.96 12.13
N MET A 19 1.45 6.79 11.59
CA MET A 19 2.11 6.70 10.29
C MET A 19 1.19 7.12 9.14
N LEU A 20 -0.10 6.81 9.23
CA LEU A 20 -1.08 7.25 8.23
C LEU A 20 -1.19 8.77 8.21
N SER A 21 -1.19 9.41 9.38
CA SER A 21 -1.19 10.87 9.48
C SER A 21 0.04 11.47 8.79
N ASP A 22 1.22 10.91 9.02
CA ASP A 22 2.45 11.35 8.37
C ASP A 22 2.40 11.14 6.86
N CYS A 23 1.84 10.02 6.42
CA CYS A 23 1.67 9.69 5.01
C CYS A 23 0.77 10.72 4.31
N LEU A 24 -0.39 11.03 4.89
CA LEU A 24 -1.34 11.99 4.33
C LEU A 24 -0.74 13.39 4.29
N HIS A 25 -0.04 13.79 5.34
CA HIS A 25 0.65 15.07 5.38
C HIS A 25 1.69 15.19 4.25
N GLU A 26 2.47 14.15 4.04
CA GLU A 26 3.48 14.10 2.98
C GLU A 26 2.85 14.19 1.58
N LEU A 27 1.66 13.62 1.41
CA LEU A 27 0.91 13.67 0.14
C LEU A 27 0.14 14.99 -0.03
N GLY A 28 0.15 15.87 0.97
CA GLY A 28 -0.59 17.13 0.93
C GLY A 28 -2.10 16.96 1.09
N VAL A 29 -2.53 15.85 1.69
CA VAL A 29 -3.94 15.57 1.94
C VAL A 29 -4.27 16.01 3.36
N ASP A 30 -5.21 16.93 3.48
CA ASP A 30 -5.71 17.39 4.77
C ASP A 30 -6.99 16.65 5.15
N GLY A 31 -7.23 16.51 6.46
CA GLY A 31 -8.45 15.97 7.00
C GLY A 31 -8.33 14.54 7.51
N ASP A 32 -9.47 13.99 7.91
CA ASP A 32 -9.54 12.68 8.51
C ASP A 32 -9.52 11.57 7.46
N TYR A 33 -9.10 10.39 7.88
CA TYR A 33 -9.20 9.16 7.09
C TYR A 33 -10.31 8.30 7.72
N PRO A 34 -11.56 8.46 7.25
CA PRO A 34 -12.71 7.85 7.93
C PRO A 34 -12.77 6.33 7.79
N TYR A 35 -12.00 5.77 6.84
CA TYR A 35 -12.02 4.33 6.57
C TYR A 35 -11.12 3.52 7.50
N LEU A 36 -10.22 4.17 8.26
CA LEU A 36 -9.24 3.46 9.08
C LEU A 36 -9.87 2.49 10.07
N PRO A 37 -10.92 2.87 10.85
CA PRO A 37 -11.53 1.95 11.81
C PRO A 37 -12.11 0.68 11.16
N LEU A 38 -12.51 0.77 9.91
CA LEU A 38 -13.13 -0.36 9.19
C LEU A 38 -12.14 -1.52 8.99
N TYR A 39 -10.83 -1.24 9.01
CA TYR A 39 -9.81 -2.28 8.83
C TYR A 39 -9.79 -3.30 9.97
N TRP A 40 -10.41 -2.98 11.10
CA TRP A 40 -10.56 -3.91 12.23
C TRP A 40 -12.01 -4.36 12.45
N ARG A 41 -12.94 -3.93 11.60
CA ARG A 41 -14.38 -4.22 11.72
C ARG A 41 -14.94 -4.99 10.55
N GLU A 42 -14.45 -4.73 9.34
CA GLU A 42 -14.98 -5.33 8.11
C GLU A 42 -14.08 -6.45 7.60
N ALA A 43 -14.69 -7.55 7.19
CA ALA A 43 -13.98 -8.59 6.45
C ALA A 43 -13.47 -8.04 5.13
N GLY A 44 -12.31 -8.53 4.66
CA GLY A 44 -11.74 -8.06 3.39
C GLY A 44 -10.94 -6.78 3.50
N ARG A 45 -10.67 -6.31 4.70
CA ARG A 45 -9.76 -5.19 4.95
C ARG A 45 -8.61 -5.67 5.81
N TYR A 46 -7.39 -5.43 5.34
CA TYR A 46 -6.18 -5.99 5.92
C TYR A 46 -5.18 -4.89 6.23
N PRO A 47 -5.03 -4.51 7.52
CA PRO A 47 -4.01 -3.55 7.93
C PRO A 47 -2.70 -4.26 8.19
N TYR A 48 -1.60 -3.75 7.65
CA TYR A 48 -0.28 -4.35 7.82
C TYR A 48 0.71 -3.36 8.40
N LEU A 49 1.60 -3.88 9.23
CA LEU A 49 2.79 -3.18 9.70
C LEU A 49 4.02 -3.80 9.07
N MET A 50 4.94 -2.95 8.68
CA MET A 50 6.23 -3.35 8.15
C MET A 50 7.30 -3.08 9.20
N LEU A 51 8.07 -4.11 9.55
CA LEU A 51 9.09 -4.02 10.57
C LEU A 51 10.45 -4.44 10.01
N SER A 52 11.49 -3.79 10.51
CA SER A 52 12.87 -4.19 10.26
C SER A 52 13.55 -4.30 11.61
N ASP A 53 14.01 -5.51 11.95
CA ASP A 53 14.58 -5.82 13.26
C ASP A 53 13.68 -5.34 14.41
N ARG A 54 12.36 -5.57 14.27
CA ARG A 54 11.30 -5.17 15.20
C ARG A 54 11.06 -3.67 15.32
N GLN A 55 11.71 -2.88 14.48
CA GLN A 55 11.45 -1.44 14.40
C GLN A 55 10.40 -1.14 13.34
N MET A 56 9.49 -0.23 13.66
CA MET A 56 8.42 0.17 12.76
C MET A 56 9.00 0.90 11.57
N ALA A 57 8.83 0.35 10.37
CA ALA A 57 9.37 0.92 9.13
C ALA A 57 8.30 1.49 8.21
N GLY A 58 7.05 1.04 8.34
CA GLY A 58 5.97 1.50 7.48
C GLY A 58 4.68 0.76 7.73
N PHE A 59 3.70 1.00 6.87
CA PHE A 59 2.42 0.32 6.91
C PHE A 59 1.83 0.17 5.51
N ALA A 60 0.85 -0.69 5.39
CA ALA A 60 0.00 -0.79 4.21
C ALA A 60 -1.43 -1.09 4.61
N LEU A 61 -2.37 -0.59 3.82
CA LEU A 61 -3.77 -0.95 3.92
C LEU A 61 -4.17 -1.64 2.62
N VAL A 62 -4.64 -2.88 2.72
CA VAL A 62 -5.08 -3.69 1.60
C VAL A 62 -6.57 -3.94 1.75
N ARG A 63 -7.33 -3.79 0.67
CA ARG A 63 -8.77 -3.96 0.69
C ARG A 63 -9.20 -4.93 -0.42
N ARG A 64 -10.04 -5.90 -0.08
CA ARG A 64 -10.65 -6.78 -1.08
C ARG A 64 -11.75 -6.03 -1.80
N LEU A 65 -11.67 -5.99 -3.13
CA LEU A 65 -12.67 -5.33 -3.97
C LEU A 65 -13.77 -6.31 -4.38
N ASP A 66 -13.37 -7.53 -4.74
CA ASP A 66 -14.28 -8.59 -5.15
C ASP A 66 -13.61 -9.94 -4.87
N SER A 67 -14.20 -11.03 -5.36
CA SER A 67 -13.68 -12.38 -5.11
C SER A 67 -12.29 -12.63 -5.73
N ALA A 68 -11.86 -11.79 -6.68
CA ALA A 68 -10.65 -12.03 -7.47
C ALA A 68 -9.59 -10.94 -7.31
N THR A 69 -9.95 -9.78 -6.75
CA THR A 69 -9.08 -8.60 -6.78
C THR A 69 -8.97 -7.92 -5.43
N VAL A 70 -7.77 -7.54 -5.06
CA VAL A 70 -7.49 -6.68 -3.91
C VAL A 70 -6.86 -5.37 -4.38
N GLU A 71 -6.98 -4.35 -3.55
CA GLU A 71 -6.46 -3.01 -3.80
C GLU A 71 -5.41 -2.66 -2.77
N MET A 72 -4.30 -2.07 -3.22
CA MET A 72 -3.36 -1.40 -2.33
C MET A 72 -3.92 -0.02 -2.04
N ALA A 73 -4.72 0.10 -0.96
CA ALA A 73 -5.39 1.35 -0.63
C ALA A 73 -4.41 2.40 -0.12
N GLU A 74 -3.47 1.99 0.74
CA GLU A 74 -2.39 2.85 1.23
C GLU A 74 -1.11 2.05 1.37
N PHE A 75 0.03 2.72 1.13
CA PHE A 75 1.35 2.12 1.24
C PHE A 75 2.33 3.22 1.63
N TYR A 76 3.07 3.01 2.72
CA TYR A 76 3.96 4.03 3.24
C TYR A 76 5.19 3.41 3.87
N ILE A 77 6.36 3.91 3.47
CA ILE A 77 7.64 3.61 4.12
C ILE A 77 8.10 4.90 4.79
N LYS A 78 8.44 4.84 6.07
CA LYS A 78 8.96 6.00 6.79
C LYS A 78 10.22 6.51 6.08
N PRO A 79 10.44 7.85 6.03
CA PRO A 79 11.55 8.42 5.29
C PRO A 79 12.91 7.83 5.63
N GLU A 80 13.19 7.55 6.90
CA GLU A 80 14.45 6.99 7.36
C GLU A 80 14.70 5.55 6.90
N TRP A 81 13.65 4.88 6.40
CA TRP A 81 13.75 3.49 5.90
C TRP A 81 13.72 3.40 4.38
N ARG A 82 13.70 4.53 3.68
CA ARG A 82 13.67 4.56 2.21
C ARG A 82 15.06 4.37 1.62
N ARG A 83 15.11 4.04 0.31
CA ARG A 83 16.33 3.91 -0.50
C ARG A 83 17.25 2.75 -0.11
N ASN A 84 16.73 1.76 0.59
CA ASN A 84 17.48 0.56 0.95
C ASN A 84 16.79 -0.72 0.48
N GLY A 85 15.82 -0.61 -0.45
CA GLY A 85 15.06 -1.76 -0.96
C GLY A 85 13.92 -2.21 -0.09
N MET A 86 13.65 -1.52 1.03
CA MET A 86 12.57 -1.88 1.95
C MET A 86 11.21 -1.83 1.26
N GLY A 87 10.93 -0.75 0.51
CA GLY A 87 9.66 -0.59 -0.19
C GLY A 87 9.39 -1.71 -1.18
N GLN A 88 10.39 -2.07 -1.99
CA GLN A 88 10.26 -3.16 -2.96
C GLN A 88 10.00 -4.50 -2.27
N ARG A 89 10.72 -4.76 -1.20
CA ARG A 89 10.57 -5.98 -0.42
C ARG A 89 9.19 -6.09 0.20
N ALA A 90 8.72 -4.99 0.79
CA ALA A 90 7.38 -4.91 1.40
C ALA A 90 6.27 -5.10 0.36
N ALA A 91 6.37 -4.43 -0.79
CA ALA A 91 5.38 -4.55 -1.86
C ALA A 91 5.27 -5.98 -2.35
N ARG A 92 6.40 -6.64 -2.63
CA ARG A 92 6.41 -8.03 -3.08
C ARG A 92 5.87 -8.99 -2.04
N ALA A 93 6.15 -8.75 -0.76
CA ALA A 93 5.61 -9.56 0.33
C ALA A 93 4.09 -9.43 0.42
N LEU A 94 3.55 -8.22 0.21
CA LEU A 94 2.11 -7.99 0.18
C LEU A 94 1.46 -8.70 -1.00
N PHE A 95 2.04 -8.60 -2.19
CA PHE A 95 1.53 -9.30 -3.37
C PHE A 95 1.47 -10.81 -3.13
N ALA A 96 2.52 -11.38 -2.56
CA ALA A 96 2.58 -12.81 -2.26
C ALA A 96 1.58 -13.23 -1.19
N ARG A 97 1.25 -12.34 -0.26
CA ARG A 97 0.27 -12.58 0.80
C ARG A 97 -1.16 -12.68 0.25
N HIS A 98 -1.44 -11.98 -0.86
CA HIS A 98 -2.75 -11.96 -1.51
C HIS A 98 -2.59 -12.28 -3.00
N PRO A 99 -2.28 -13.55 -3.36
CA PRO A 99 -2.13 -13.90 -4.76
C PRO A 99 -3.45 -13.74 -5.51
N GLY A 100 -3.36 -13.28 -6.76
CA GLY A 100 -4.51 -13.01 -7.61
C GLY A 100 -4.44 -11.64 -8.26
N GLY A 101 -5.59 -11.04 -8.51
CA GLY A 101 -5.68 -9.71 -9.10
C GLY A 101 -5.37 -8.60 -8.10
N TRP A 102 -4.64 -7.61 -8.58
CA TRP A 102 -4.26 -6.43 -7.80
C TRP A 102 -4.59 -5.17 -8.55
N SER A 103 -4.98 -4.14 -7.81
CA SER A 103 -5.09 -2.79 -8.34
C SER A 103 -4.48 -1.79 -7.36
N LEU A 104 -3.96 -0.70 -7.89
CA LEU A 104 -3.56 0.46 -7.10
C LEU A 104 -3.63 1.71 -7.97
N SER A 105 -3.76 2.86 -7.32
CA SER A 105 -3.84 4.13 -8.01
C SER A 105 -2.68 5.02 -7.58
N VAL A 106 -2.11 5.74 -8.53
CA VAL A 106 -1.02 6.69 -8.30
C VAL A 106 -1.38 8.01 -8.95
N SER A 107 -1.16 9.12 -8.23
CA SER A 107 -1.35 10.45 -8.81
C SER A 107 -0.34 10.69 -9.93
N GLN A 108 -0.78 11.32 -11.01
CA GLN A 108 0.10 11.78 -12.09
C GLN A 108 1.13 12.80 -11.57
N ASP A 109 0.81 13.49 -10.50
CA ASP A 109 1.70 14.46 -9.86
C ASP A 109 2.73 13.82 -8.93
N ASN A 110 2.75 12.49 -8.86
CA ASN A 110 3.70 11.73 -8.07
C ASN A 110 4.56 10.81 -8.95
N PRO A 111 5.51 11.39 -9.72
CA PRO A 111 6.32 10.57 -10.62
C PRO A 111 7.21 9.56 -9.90
N ARG A 112 7.65 9.86 -8.68
CA ARG A 112 8.45 8.93 -7.87
C ARG A 112 7.62 7.71 -7.46
N GLY A 113 6.38 7.92 -7.04
CA GLY A 113 5.47 6.85 -6.71
C GLY A 113 5.19 5.97 -7.92
N LEU A 114 4.93 6.58 -9.06
CA LEU A 114 4.68 5.84 -10.29
C LEU A 114 5.89 5.01 -10.71
N ALA A 115 7.09 5.58 -10.66
CA ALA A 115 8.33 4.87 -10.97
C ALA A 115 8.56 3.70 -10.00
N PHE A 116 8.30 3.91 -8.71
CA PHE A 116 8.40 2.86 -7.70
C PHE A 116 7.49 1.68 -8.04
N TRP A 117 6.20 1.94 -8.26
CA TRP A 117 5.24 0.87 -8.54
C TRP A 117 5.58 0.14 -9.83
N ARG A 118 5.99 0.86 -10.88
CA ARG A 118 6.43 0.22 -12.13
C ARG A 118 7.65 -0.65 -11.95
N SER A 119 8.49 -0.36 -10.96
CA SER A 119 9.69 -1.17 -10.68
C SER A 119 9.37 -2.50 -9.98
N VAL A 120 8.23 -2.60 -9.29
CA VAL A 120 7.89 -3.78 -8.49
C VAL A 120 6.74 -4.59 -9.05
N ILE A 121 5.83 -3.99 -9.83
CA ILE A 121 4.71 -4.74 -10.41
C ILE A 121 5.20 -5.57 -11.60
N PRO A 122 4.58 -6.74 -11.85
CA PRO A 122 4.98 -7.59 -12.96
C PRO A 122 4.83 -6.92 -14.31
N ALA A 123 5.66 -7.31 -15.27
CA ALA A 123 5.51 -6.89 -16.66
C ALA A 123 4.14 -7.30 -17.20
N GLY A 124 3.57 -6.48 -18.06
CA GLY A 124 2.24 -6.72 -18.64
C GLY A 124 1.10 -6.12 -17.83
N ALA A 125 1.41 -5.36 -16.77
CA ALA A 125 0.38 -4.63 -16.03
C ALA A 125 -0.33 -3.63 -16.95
N LYS A 126 -1.65 -3.53 -16.78
CA LYS A 126 -2.46 -2.57 -17.52
C LYS A 126 -2.45 -1.24 -16.80
N THR A 127 -2.28 -0.16 -17.55
CA THR A 127 -2.28 1.21 -17.04
C THR A 127 -3.46 1.96 -17.66
N GLU A 128 -4.30 2.54 -16.83
CA GLU A 128 -5.47 3.31 -17.30
C GLU A 128 -5.59 4.61 -16.50
N PRO A 129 -6.00 5.72 -17.13
CA PRO A 129 -6.45 6.88 -16.35
C PRO A 129 -7.79 6.53 -15.70
N LEU A 130 -7.94 6.85 -14.39
CA LEU A 130 -9.19 6.62 -13.67
C LEU A 130 -10.29 7.55 -14.15
N SER A 131 -9.94 8.82 -14.31
CA SER A 131 -10.81 9.80 -14.96
C SER A 131 -9.97 10.99 -15.42
N ALA A 132 -10.54 11.77 -16.35
CA ALA A 132 -9.88 12.98 -16.83
C ALA A 132 -9.73 14.06 -15.74
N HIS A 133 -10.51 13.97 -14.67
CA HIS A 133 -10.54 14.99 -13.60
C HIS A 133 -9.69 14.63 -12.39
N ASP A 134 -9.41 13.35 -12.16
CA ASP A 134 -8.79 12.90 -10.93
C ASP A 134 -7.26 12.83 -10.98
N ALA A 135 -6.68 13.00 -12.16
CA ALA A 135 -5.23 12.91 -12.36
C ALA A 135 -4.61 11.63 -11.75
N LEU A 136 -5.43 10.57 -11.63
CA LEU A 136 -5.00 9.28 -11.09
C LEU A 136 -4.76 8.29 -12.21
N ILE A 137 -3.70 7.50 -12.05
CA ILE A 137 -3.38 6.38 -12.91
C ILE A 137 -3.69 5.10 -12.16
N LEU A 138 -4.53 4.26 -12.75
CA LEU A 138 -4.85 2.94 -12.21
C LEU A 138 -3.93 1.91 -12.83
N LEU A 139 -3.25 1.14 -11.97
CA LEU A 139 -2.40 0.02 -12.37
C LEU A 139 -3.09 -1.27 -11.94
N ARG A 140 -3.29 -2.19 -12.89
CA ARG A 140 -3.88 -3.51 -12.64
C ARG A 140 -2.95 -4.61 -13.12
N PHE A 141 -2.80 -5.64 -12.29
CA PHE A 141 -1.89 -6.75 -12.61
C PHE A 141 -2.31 -8.00 -11.83
N TYR A 142 -1.70 -9.13 -12.17
CA TYR A 142 -1.85 -10.39 -11.44
C TYR A 142 -0.54 -10.75 -10.77
N TYR A 143 -0.64 -11.34 -9.58
CA TYR A 143 0.51 -11.89 -8.89
C TYR A 143 0.19 -13.31 -8.41
N PRO A 144 1.00 -14.34 -8.76
CA PRO A 144 2.09 -14.21 -9.72
C PRO A 144 1.59 -13.87 -11.13
N PRO A 145 2.46 -13.38 -12.02
CA PRO A 145 2.03 -12.99 -13.38
C PRO A 145 1.42 -14.18 -14.13
N ARG A 146 0.38 -13.88 -14.90
CA ARG A 146 -0.24 -14.87 -15.80
C ARG A 146 0.52 -14.99 -17.08
#